data_17ce09586dc3b31770a7532654f3ac3c
#
_entry.id   17ce09586dc3b31770a7532654f3ac3c
#
_cell.length_a   1.000
_cell.length_b   1.000
_cell.length_c   1.000
_cell.angle_alpha   90.00
_cell.angle_beta   90.00
_cell.angle_gamma   90.00
#
_symmetry.space_group_name_H-M   'P 1'
#
loop_
_entity.id
_entity.type
_entity.pdbx_description
1 polymer ?
#
loop_
_entity_poly.entity_id
_entity_poly.type
_entity_poly.pdbx_seq_one_letter_code
_entity_poly.pdbx_strand_id
1 'polypeptide(L)'
;MRFYAALFIPICLFAQEPKPATPPAEVDQALRERASAFLQYQVDGNFRKAFELVAEDSKDFYFSIGKTKIQSFKIDEIVYSDNFSKATVRATTSRKTMLAGHEIEVPGLAADFWKQEDGKWYWFNDPTQVGAVAFFPGVAAGGGVASPDAVDPKFLPKDTSPEAVAKAAANLIQPTSFRKSGARFVAGKAGTEEVVFHNGNRGQIKVSAIVRRNPPGLTIEPSETFVNALADVTFKISYTPGGKTPDENMVLFEVQPFRSVYTFPVTVVPAPPEPK
;
A
#
# COMPACT_ATOMS: atom_id res chain seq x y z
N MET A 1 3.10 -61.27 -36.01
CA MET A 1 2.36 -60.24 -35.18
C MET A 1 3.40 -59.22 -34.73
N ARG A 2 3.35 -57.99 -35.28
CA ARG A 2 4.24 -56.88 -34.88
C ARG A 2 3.40 -55.91 -34.00
N PHE A 3 3.73 -55.80 -32.71
CA PHE A 3 3.14 -54.82 -31.81
C PHE A 3 3.86 -53.45 -31.96
N TYR A 4 3.13 -52.45 -32.41
CA TYR A 4 3.57 -51.05 -32.33
C TYR A 4 3.19 -50.50 -31.00
N ALA A 5 4.17 -50.19 -30.14
CA ALA A 5 3.95 -49.42 -28.91
C ALA A 5 3.86 -47.93 -29.25
N ALA A 6 2.70 -47.35 -29.11
CA ALA A 6 2.49 -45.90 -29.25
C ALA A 6 3.01 -45.20 -27.99
N LEU A 7 4.04 -44.38 -28.12
CA LEU A 7 4.62 -43.56 -27.09
C LEU A 7 3.75 -42.29 -26.94
N PHE A 8 2.93 -42.21 -25.89
CA PHE A 8 2.20 -41.00 -25.53
C PHE A 8 3.12 -40.04 -24.76
N ILE A 9 3.54 -38.94 -25.39
CA ILE A 9 4.26 -37.85 -24.74
C ILE A 9 3.20 -36.87 -24.20
N PRO A 10 3.07 -36.68 -22.86
CA PRO A 10 2.18 -35.65 -22.34
C PRO A 10 2.77 -34.26 -22.62
N ILE A 11 2.08 -33.48 -23.45
CA ILE A 11 2.39 -32.07 -23.65
C ILE A 11 1.91 -31.34 -22.40
N CYS A 12 2.84 -31.00 -21.50
CA CYS A 12 2.59 -30.07 -20.41
C CYS A 12 2.40 -28.67 -21.01
N LEU A 13 1.15 -28.23 -21.17
CA LEU A 13 0.83 -26.83 -21.40
C LEU A 13 1.24 -26.07 -20.12
N PHE A 14 2.36 -25.40 -20.17
CA PHE A 14 2.66 -24.36 -19.20
C PHE A 14 1.65 -23.21 -19.41
N ALA A 15 0.66 -23.11 -18.54
CA ALA A 15 -0.17 -21.94 -18.45
C ALA A 15 0.76 -20.77 -18.06
N GLN A 16 1.10 -19.92 -19.01
CA GLN A 16 1.74 -18.65 -18.74
C GLN A 16 0.74 -17.82 -17.90
N GLU A 17 1.15 -17.42 -16.69
CA GLU A 17 0.39 -16.44 -15.94
C GLU A 17 0.17 -15.21 -16.85
N PRO A 18 -1.07 -14.72 -16.94
CA PRO A 18 -1.35 -13.56 -17.78
C PRO A 18 -0.52 -12.38 -17.26
N LYS A 19 0.43 -11.92 -18.09
CA LYS A 19 1.15 -10.68 -17.85
C LYS A 19 0.09 -9.59 -17.65
N PRO A 20 0.18 -8.74 -16.60
CA PRO A 20 -0.76 -7.66 -16.40
C PRO A 20 -0.88 -6.88 -17.71
N ALA A 21 -2.10 -6.75 -18.20
CA ALA A 21 -2.35 -6.07 -19.46
C ALA A 21 -1.86 -4.62 -19.34
N THR A 22 -1.08 -4.18 -20.32
CA THR A 22 -0.59 -2.79 -20.38
C THR A 22 -1.73 -1.93 -20.93
N PRO A 23 -2.07 -0.80 -20.31
CA PRO A 23 -3.09 0.09 -20.83
C PRO A 23 -2.69 0.64 -22.20
N PRO A 24 -3.64 0.96 -23.08
CA PRO A 24 -3.37 1.74 -24.28
C PRO A 24 -2.69 3.07 -23.91
N ALA A 25 -1.71 3.50 -24.72
CA ALA A 25 -0.92 4.69 -24.41
C ALA A 25 -1.79 5.96 -24.25
N GLU A 26 -2.83 6.08 -25.08
CA GLU A 26 -3.78 7.19 -25.01
C GLU A 26 -4.58 7.21 -23.69
N VAL A 27 -4.93 6.03 -23.17
CA VAL A 27 -5.66 5.89 -21.90
C VAL A 27 -4.76 6.30 -20.73
N ASP A 28 -3.49 5.85 -20.72
CA ASP A 28 -2.52 6.19 -19.67
C ASP A 28 -2.20 7.69 -19.71
N GLN A 29 -1.95 8.25 -20.89
CA GLN A 29 -1.65 9.67 -21.03
C GLN A 29 -2.83 10.54 -20.57
N ALA A 30 -4.04 10.23 -21.00
CA ALA A 30 -5.24 10.98 -20.61
C ALA A 30 -5.46 10.97 -19.10
N LEU A 31 -5.23 9.85 -18.43
CA LEU A 31 -5.32 9.76 -16.98
C LEU A 31 -4.22 10.58 -16.30
N ARG A 32 -2.97 10.46 -16.74
CA ARG A 32 -1.84 11.20 -16.16
C ARG A 32 -2.05 12.71 -16.25
N GLU A 33 -2.53 13.19 -17.38
CA GLU A 33 -2.82 14.61 -17.58
C GLU A 33 -3.91 15.10 -16.60
N ARG A 34 -5.00 14.35 -16.45
CA ARG A 34 -6.09 14.74 -15.55
C ARG A 34 -5.71 14.63 -14.08
N ALA A 35 -5.01 13.56 -13.69
CA ALA A 35 -4.52 13.38 -12.32
C ALA A 35 -3.49 14.46 -11.95
N SER A 36 -2.58 14.80 -12.87
CA SER A 36 -1.64 15.89 -12.65
C SER A 36 -2.35 17.24 -12.52
N ALA A 37 -3.36 17.52 -13.34
CA ALA A 37 -4.14 18.73 -13.23
C ALA A 37 -4.89 18.83 -11.90
N PHE A 38 -5.49 17.73 -11.45
CA PHE A 38 -6.18 17.64 -10.16
C PHE A 38 -5.25 17.93 -8.98
N LEU A 39 -4.08 17.30 -8.95
CA LEU A 39 -3.08 17.53 -7.92
C LEU A 39 -2.48 18.94 -8.01
N GLN A 40 -2.25 19.46 -9.22
CA GLN A 40 -1.77 20.83 -9.40
C GLN A 40 -2.79 21.86 -8.87
N TYR A 41 -4.08 21.65 -9.10
CA TYR A 41 -5.10 22.52 -8.51
C TYR A 41 -5.10 22.49 -6.98
N GLN A 42 -4.71 21.38 -6.36
CA GLN A 42 -4.53 21.33 -4.91
C GLN A 42 -3.26 22.07 -4.47
N VAL A 43 -2.18 22.03 -5.25
CA VAL A 43 -0.98 22.85 -5.01
C VAL A 43 -1.31 24.35 -5.10
N ASP A 44 -2.09 24.73 -6.09
CA ASP A 44 -2.50 26.12 -6.30
C ASP A 44 -3.56 26.58 -5.28
N GLY A 45 -4.18 25.66 -4.52
CA GLY A 45 -5.31 25.93 -3.65
C GLY A 45 -6.61 26.21 -4.42
N ASN A 46 -6.65 25.85 -5.71
CA ASN A 46 -7.81 26.07 -6.59
C ASN A 46 -8.76 24.85 -6.55
N PHE A 47 -9.32 24.58 -5.38
CA PHE A 47 -10.20 23.43 -5.16
C PHE A 47 -11.48 23.47 -6.00
N ARG A 48 -11.88 24.63 -6.48
CA ARG A 48 -13.02 24.75 -7.40
C ARG A 48 -12.73 24.10 -8.75
N LYS A 49 -11.53 24.30 -9.30
CA LYS A 49 -11.12 23.64 -10.54
C LYS A 49 -10.87 22.15 -10.33
N ALA A 50 -10.31 21.76 -9.19
CA ALA A 50 -10.19 20.34 -8.85
C ALA A 50 -11.58 19.66 -8.80
N PHE A 51 -12.59 20.32 -8.27
CA PHE A 51 -13.97 19.81 -8.21
C PHE A 51 -14.57 19.52 -9.60
N GLU A 52 -14.18 20.26 -10.65
CA GLU A 52 -14.63 20.00 -12.03
C GLU A 52 -14.11 18.64 -12.58
N LEU A 53 -13.07 18.09 -11.96
CA LEU A 53 -12.50 16.78 -12.29
C LEU A 53 -13.07 15.65 -11.44
N VAL A 54 -14.05 15.92 -10.57
CA VAL A 54 -14.72 14.94 -9.71
C VAL A 54 -15.94 14.37 -10.41
N ALA A 55 -16.12 13.07 -10.34
CA ALA A 55 -17.31 12.37 -10.85
C ALA A 55 -18.57 12.85 -10.15
N GLU A 56 -19.69 12.87 -10.87
CA GLU A 56 -20.95 13.45 -10.38
C GLU A 56 -21.41 12.79 -9.07
N ASP A 57 -21.33 11.47 -8.99
CA ASP A 57 -21.70 10.68 -7.81
C ASP A 57 -20.80 10.89 -6.59
N SER A 58 -19.67 11.54 -6.77
CA SER A 58 -18.67 11.78 -5.73
C SER A 58 -18.54 13.26 -5.33
N LYS A 59 -19.29 14.14 -5.96
CA LYS A 59 -19.21 15.58 -5.73
C LYS A 59 -19.61 15.98 -4.33
N ASP A 60 -20.69 15.45 -3.80
CA ASP A 60 -21.16 15.75 -2.43
C ASP A 60 -20.12 15.30 -1.42
N PHE A 61 -19.54 14.11 -1.62
CA PHE A 61 -18.46 13.61 -0.78
C PHE A 61 -17.24 14.54 -0.86
N TYR A 62 -16.76 14.87 -2.07
CA TYR A 62 -15.64 15.77 -2.25
C TYR A 62 -15.91 17.14 -1.62
N PHE A 63 -17.15 17.64 -1.68
CA PHE A 63 -17.51 18.90 -1.07
C PHE A 63 -17.47 18.85 0.46
N SER A 64 -17.90 17.74 1.06
CA SER A 64 -17.98 17.56 2.53
C SER A 64 -16.63 17.38 3.22
N ILE A 65 -15.59 16.91 2.49
CA ILE A 65 -14.26 16.71 3.08
C ILE A 65 -13.49 18.01 3.20
N GLY A 66 -12.69 18.13 4.26
CA GLY A 66 -11.74 19.23 4.43
C GLY A 66 -10.67 19.22 3.35
N LYS A 67 -10.38 20.38 2.80
CA LYS A 67 -9.39 20.57 1.73
C LYS A 67 -8.13 21.18 2.28
N THR A 68 -7.02 20.52 2.11
CA THR A 68 -5.71 21.02 2.53
C THR A 68 -4.83 21.23 1.29
N LYS A 69 -4.25 22.42 1.20
CA LYS A 69 -3.28 22.75 0.18
C LYS A 69 -2.04 21.88 0.34
N ILE A 70 -1.60 21.25 -0.74
CA ILE A 70 -0.30 20.57 -0.81
C ILE A 70 0.76 21.52 -1.36
N GLN A 71 2.03 21.25 -1.07
CA GLN A 71 3.15 22.08 -1.57
C GLN A 71 3.71 21.53 -2.87
N SER A 72 3.77 20.22 -2.98
CA SER A 72 4.27 19.53 -4.18
C SER A 72 3.65 18.15 -4.30
N PHE A 73 3.76 17.56 -5.47
CA PHE A 73 3.39 16.17 -5.72
C PHE A 73 4.30 15.54 -6.77
N LYS A 74 4.32 14.21 -6.73
CA LYS A 74 4.92 13.35 -7.76
C LYS A 74 4.03 12.13 -7.92
N ILE A 75 3.54 11.86 -9.13
CA ILE A 75 2.84 10.61 -9.43
C ILE A 75 3.89 9.49 -9.51
N ASP A 76 3.78 8.51 -8.62
CA ASP A 76 4.73 7.41 -8.53
C ASP A 76 4.30 6.23 -9.36
N GLU A 77 2.99 5.89 -9.32
CA GLU A 77 2.46 4.71 -9.99
C GLU A 77 0.98 4.89 -10.35
N ILE A 78 0.55 4.24 -11.43
CA ILE A 78 -0.86 4.09 -11.78
C ILE A 78 -1.17 2.60 -11.91
N VAL A 79 -2.16 2.14 -11.15
CA VAL A 79 -2.64 0.76 -11.19
C VAL A 79 -4.04 0.74 -11.81
N TYR A 80 -4.17 0.07 -12.96
CA TYR A 80 -5.44 -0.03 -13.67
C TYR A 80 -6.24 -1.26 -13.24
N SER A 81 -7.57 -1.14 -13.33
CA SER A 81 -8.53 -2.22 -13.12
C SER A 81 -9.73 -2.09 -14.08
N ASP A 82 -10.61 -3.08 -14.06
CA ASP A 82 -11.88 -3.08 -14.82
C ASP A 82 -11.67 -2.77 -16.32
N ASN A 83 -10.76 -3.51 -16.97
CA ASN A 83 -10.39 -3.30 -18.37
C ASN A 83 -9.99 -1.85 -18.68
N PHE A 84 -9.17 -1.25 -17.82
CA PHE A 84 -8.67 0.12 -17.92
C PHE A 84 -9.75 1.21 -17.79
N SER A 85 -10.95 0.88 -17.31
CA SER A 85 -11.99 1.87 -17.03
C SER A 85 -11.91 2.47 -15.62
N LYS A 86 -11.11 1.85 -14.72
CA LYS A 86 -10.78 2.37 -13.41
C LYS A 86 -9.28 2.36 -13.17
N ALA A 87 -8.81 3.23 -12.28
CA ALA A 87 -7.42 3.28 -11.89
C ALA A 87 -7.25 3.81 -10.47
N THR A 88 -6.16 3.42 -9.84
CA THR A 88 -5.63 4.04 -8.63
C THR A 88 -4.34 4.78 -8.99
N VAL A 89 -4.34 6.09 -8.80
CA VAL A 89 -3.16 6.94 -8.97
C VAL A 89 -2.49 7.09 -7.61
N ARG A 90 -1.26 6.64 -7.49
CA ARG A 90 -0.43 6.79 -6.30
C ARG A 90 0.51 7.96 -6.50
N ALA A 91 0.56 8.84 -5.51
CA ALA A 91 1.43 10.00 -5.57
C ALA A 91 2.07 10.25 -4.21
N THR A 92 3.33 10.64 -4.22
CA THR A 92 3.99 11.28 -3.09
C THR A 92 3.62 12.77 -3.11
N THR A 93 3.12 13.27 -1.99
CA THR A 93 2.77 14.68 -1.82
C THR A 93 3.57 15.26 -0.67
N SER A 94 3.71 16.58 -0.60
CA SER A 94 4.18 17.26 0.60
C SER A 94 3.21 18.35 1.02
N ARG A 95 3.19 18.67 2.30
CA ARG A 95 2.36 19.72 2.86
C ARG A 95 3.03 20.36 4.07
N LYS A 96 2.71 21.60 4.31
CA LYS A 96 3.07 22.29 5.54
C LYS A 96 2.09 21.98 6.65
N THR A 97 2.61 21.76 7.83
CA THR A 97 1.84 21.59 9.06
C THR A 97 2.56 22.26 10.23
N MET A 98 1.80 22.60 11.27
CA MET A 98 2.40 23.15 12.50
C MET A 98 2.70 22.00 13.46
N LEU A 99 3.91 21.94 13.97
CA LEU A 99 4.30 21.03 15.04
C LEU A 99 5.00 21.84 16.14
N ALA A 100 4.44 21.84 17.33
CA ALA A 100 4.96 22.59 18.50
C ALA A 100 5.26 24.07 18.19
N GLY A 101 4.44 24.74 17.37
CA GLY A 101 4.61 26.13 16.99
C GLY A 101 5.56 26.39 15.82
N HIS A 102 6.17 25.35 15.25
CA HIS A 102 7.04 25.44 14.08
C HIS A 102 6.35 24.92 12.83
N GLU A 103 6.48 25.65 11.72
CA GLU A 103 6.04 25.17 10.41
C GLU A 103 7.04 24.12 9.89
N ILE A 104 6.53 22.91 9.61
CA ILE A 104 7.34 21.82 9.06
C ILE A 104 6.70 21.33 7.77
N GLU A 105 7.50 20.90 6.81
CA GLU A 105 7.04 20.22 5.62
C GLU A 105 7.03 18.71 5.87
N VAL A 106 5.89 18.08 5.57
CA VAL A 106 5.67 16.66 5.84
C VAL A 106 5.28 15.97 4.54
N PRO A 107 6.06 14.97 4.11
CA PRO A 107 5.64 14.13 3.00
C PRO A 107 4.45 13.26 3.39
N GLY A 108 3.64 12.92 2.40
CA GLY A 108 2.51 12.02 2.53
C GLY A 108 2.34 11.20 1.26
N LEU A 109 1.71 10.05 1.41
CA LEU A 109 1.27 9.26 0.27
C LEU A 109 -0.19 9.57 0.00
N ALA A 110 -0.55 9.77 -1.26
CA ALA A 110 -1.91 9.88 -1.72
C ALA A 110 -2.24 8.67 -2.61
N ALA A 111 -3.47 8.19 -2.51
CA ALA A 111 -4.04 7.22 -3.42
C ALA A 111 -5.39 7.75 -3.89
N ASP A 112 -5.43 8.23 -5.10
CA ASP A 112 -6.61 8.79 -5.73
C ASP A 112 -7.25 7.75 -6.64
N PHE A 113 -8.57 7.58 -6.51
CA PHE A 113 -9.33 6.66 -7.34
C PHE A 113 -9.93 7.41 -8.52
N TRP A 114 -9.79 6.80 -9.69
CA TRP A 114 -10.23 7.38 -10.96
C TRP A 114 -11.10 6.38 -11.71
N LYS A 115 -12.16 6.89 -12.33
CA LYS A 115 -13.01 6.14 -13.25
C LYS A 115 -13.21 6.90 -14.56
N GLN A 116 -13.46 6.13 -15.62
CA GLN A 116 -13.75 6.70 -16.92
C GLN A 116 -15.27 6.78 -17.13
N GLU A 117 -15.76 7.96 -17.46
CA GLU A 117 -17.15 8.23 -17.88
C GLU A 117 -17.12 9.02 -19.19
N ASP A 118 -17.85 8.57 -20.18
CA ASP A 118 -17.93 9.19 -21.51
C ASP A 118 -16.55 9.50 -22.13
N GLY A 119 -15.59 8.58 -21.97
CA GLY A 119 -14.22 8.70 -22.48
C GLY A 119 -13.33 9.67 -21.71
N LYS A 120 -13.77 10.21 -20.58
CA LYS A 120 -13.00 11.11 -19.73
C LYS A 120 -12.77 10.53 -18.35
N TRP A 121 -11.60 10.79 -17.78
CA TRP A 121 -11.25 10.37 -16.43
C TRP A 121 -11.78 11.36 -15.39
N TYR A 122 -12.38 10.82 -14.32
CA TYR A 122 -12.87 11.59 -13.17
C TYR A 122 -12.39 10.96 -11.88
N TRP A 123 -11.96 11.81 -10.94
CA TRP A 123 -11.73 11.39 -9.58
C TRP A 123 -13.06 10.94 -8.95
N PHE A 124 -13.05 9.82 -8.22
CA PHE A 124 -14.26 9.37 -7.52
C PHE A 124 -13.92 8.80 -6.15
N ASN A 125 -14.91 8.87 -5.25
CA ASN A 125 -14.84 8.19 -3.97
C ASN A 125 -15.30 6.75 -4.16
N ASP A 126 -14.37 5.78 -4.02
CA ASP A 126 -14.71 4.37 -4.09
C ASP A 126 -15.18 3.87 -2.72
N PRO A 127 -16.49 3.65 -2.49
CA PRO A 127 -17.00 3.22 -1.20
C PRO A 127 -16.56 1.81 -0.79
N THR A 128 -16.02 1.05 -1.74
CA THR A 128 -15.51 -0.31 -1.46
C THR A 128 -14.10 -0.27 -0.87
N GLN A 129 -13.42 0.87 -0.96
CA GLN A 129 -12.07 1.08 -0.44
C GLN A 129 -12.14 1.65 0.98
N VAL A 130 -12.25 0.79 1.97
CA VAL A 130 -12.24 1.17 3.37
C VAL A 130 -10.91 1.86 3.70
N GLY A 131 -10.98 3.09 4.23
CA GLY A 131 -9.80 3.86 4.61
C GLY A 131 -9.24 4.80 3.54
N ALA A 132 -9.75 4.79 2.30
CA ALA A 132 -9.34 5.76 1.26
C ALA A 132 -9.56 7.21 1.72
N VAL A 133 -10.58 7.43 2.53
CA VAL A 133 -10.95 8.74 3.08
C VAL A 133 -9.96 9.27 4.12
N ALA A 134 -9.18 8.38 4.78
CA ALA A 134 -8.19 8.77 5.78
C ALA A 134 -6.99 9.55 5.20
N PHE A 135 -6.91 9.66 3.88
CA PHE A 135 -5.84 10.36 3.18
C PHE A 135 -6.10 11.83 2.91
N PHE A 136 -7.33 12.27 3.02
CA PHE A 136 -7.55 13.71 3.10
C PHE A 136 -7.21 14.15 4.51
N PRO A 137 -6.15 14.96 4.71
CA PRO A 137 -5.82 15.48 6.01
C PRO A 137 -7.03 16.25 6.56
N GLY A 138 -7.58 15.79 7.67
CA GLY A 138 -8.74 16.38 8.31
C GLY A 138 -9.98 15.52 8.35
N VAL A 139 -10.00 14.34 7.73
CA VAL A 139 -11.12 13.39 7.84
C VAL A 139 -10.69 12.20 8.68
N ALA A 140 -11.24 12.08 9.88
CA ALA A 140 -11.08 10.89 10.69
C ALA A 140 -11.87 9.74 10.07
N ALA A 141 -11.31 8.52 10.08
CA ALA A 141 -12.06 7.32 9.77
C ALA A 141 -13.27 7.25 10.72
N GLY A 142 -14.48 7.51 10.18
CA GLY A 142 -15.70 7.61 11.01
C GLY A 142 -16.49 8.90 10.80
N GLY A 143 -16.12 9.76 9.84
CA GLY A 143 -16.93 10.93 9.44
C GLY A 143 -16.83 12.16 10.34
N GLY A 144 -15.93 12.15 11.33
CA GLY A 144 -15.60 13.36 12.10
C GLY A 144 -14.49 14.14 11.39
N VAL A 145 -14.70 15.45 11.23
CA VAL A 145 -13.66 16.37 10.72
C VAL A 145 -12.61 16.50 11.82
N ALA A 146 -11.51 15.73 11.72
CA ALA A 146 -10.34 16.04 12.54
C ALA A 146 -9.74 17.35 12.01
N SER A 147 -9.48 18.30 12.92
CA SER A 147 -8.74 19.51 12.54
C SER A 147 -7.45 19.11 11.82
N PRO A 148 -7.14 19.71 10.65
CA PRO A 148 -5.91 19.39 9.92
C PRO A 148 -4.64 19.59 10.74
N ASP A 149 -4.74 20.32 11.85
CA ASP A 149 -3.62 20.68 12.73
C ASP A 149 -3.51 19.79 13.99
N ALA A 150 -4.44 18.85 14.19
CA ALA A 150 -4.42 17.99 15.38
C ALA A 150 -3.44 16.82 15.19
N VAL A 151 -2.18 17.06 15.44
CA VAL A 151 -1.23 15.98 15.75
C VAL A 151 -1.64 15.41 17.13
N ASP A 152 -1.83 14.08 17.19
CA ASP A 152 -2.13 13.41 18.48
C ASP A 152 -1.09 13.87 19.52
N PRO A 153 -1.52 14.41 20.66
CA PRO A 153 -0.62 14.97 21.67
C PRO A 153 0.52 14.06 22.12
N LYS A 154 0.36 12.74 21.98
CA LYS A 154 1.41 11.76 22.28
C LYS A 154 2.62 11.84 21.35
N PHE A 155 2.45 12.42 20.15
CA PHE A 155 3.55 12.62 19.19
C PHE A 155 4.19 14.00 19.29
N LEU A 156 3.63 14.89 20.13
CA LEU A 156 4.24 16.18 20.35
C LEU A 156 5.48 16.03 21.24
N PRO A 157 6.62 16.61 20.87
CA PRO A 157 7.80 16.62 21.74
C PRO A 157 7.50 17.43 23.00
N LYS A 158 7.92 16.92 24.15
CA LYS A 158 7.84 17.67 25.42
C LYS A 158 8.78 18.88 25.41
N ASP A 159 9.89 18.75 24.69
CA ASP A 159 10.85 19.81 24.42
C ASP A 159 10.49 20.45 23.07
N THR A 160 10.30 21.78 23.07
CA THR A 160 9.94 22.57 21.88
C THR A 160 11.16 23.19 21.20
N SER A 161 12.39 22.75 21.53
CA SER A 161 13.58 23.18 20.81
C SER A 161 13.51 22.77 19.32
N PRO A 162 14.10 23.53 18.39
CA PRO A 162 14.11 23.20 16.97
C PRO A 162 14.64 21.79 16.69
N GLU A 163 15.62 21.31 17.46
CA GLU A 163 16.20 19.98 17.32
C GLU A 163 15.20 18.88 17.75
N ALA A 164 14.52 19.06 18.88
CA ALA A 164 13.52 18.12 19.35
C ALA A 164 12.32 18.05 18.39
N VAL A 165 11.91 19.20 17.85
CA VAL A 165 10.83 19.28 16.84
C VAL A 165 11.25 18.60 15.55
N ALA A 166 12.48 18.83 15.06
CA ALA A 166 12.99 18.16 13.87
C ALA A 166 13.07 16.63 14.05
N LYS A 167 13.52 16.17 15.23
CA LYS A 167 13.53 14.74 15.57
C LYS A 167 12.13 14.13 15.64
N ALA A 168 11.19 14.84 16.25
CA ALA A 168 9.78 14.40 16.29
C ALA A 168 9.17 14.35 14.88
N ALA A 169 9.46 15.36 14.04
CA ALA A 169 9.04 15.37 12.64
C ALA A 169 9.61 14.18 11.87
N ALA A 170 10.90 13.88 12.04
CA ALA A 170 11.54 12.72 11.40
C ALA A 170 10.87 11.40 11.82
N ASN A 171 10.46 11.27 13.09
CA ASN A 171 9.73 10.10 13.57
C ASN A 171 8.31 9.99 12.97
N LEU A 172 7.68 11.13 12.64
CA LEU A 172 6.39 11.16 11.96
C LEU A 172 6.46 10.81 10.46
N ILE A 173 7.66 10.80 9.90
CA ILE A 173 7.94 10.55 8.48
C ILE A 173 8.47 9.12 8.24
N GLN A 174 8.43 8.25 9.24
CA GLN A 174 8.92 6.88 9.06
C GLN A 174 8.17 6.17 7.94
N PRO A 175 8.88 5.60 6.96
CA PRO A 175 8.23 4.87 5.88
C PRO A 175 7.58 3.58 6.41
N THR A 176 6.51 3.16 5.76
CA THR A 176 5.97 1.81 5.97
C THR A 176 7.08 0.79 5.69
N SER A 177 7.36 -0.06 6.64
CA SER A 177 8.52 -0.94 6.59
C SER A 177 8.38 -2.15 7.50
N PHE A 178 9.30 -3.11 7.33
CA PHE A 178 9.49 -4.19 8.27
C PHE A 178 10.68 -3.90 9.19
N ARG A 179 10.60 -4.33 10.44
CA ARG A 179 11.73 -4.23 11.38
C ARG A 179 12.82 -5.29 11.14
N LYS A 180 12.53 -6.30 10.30
CA LYS A 180 13.46 -7.34 9.84
C LYS A 180 13.46 -7.39 8.32
N SER A 181 14.56 -7.83 7.74
CA SER A 181 14.71 -7.98 6.28
C SER A 181 14.23 -9.33 5.73
N GLY A 182 13.88 -10.29 6.60
CA GLY A 182 13.40 -11.62 6.21
C GLY A 182 13.27 -12.57 7.39
N ALA A 183 12.68 -13.74 7.16
CA ALA A 183 12.61 -14.87 8.10
C ALA A 183 13.42 -16.04 7.59
N ARG A 184 14.03 -16.80 8.51
CA ARG A 184 14.88 -17.94 8.17
C ARG A 184 14.52 -19.15 9.01
N PHE A 185 14.20 -20.26 8.36
CA PHE A 185 13.89 -21.55 8.98
C PHE A 185 14.91 -22.60 8.58
N VAL A 186 15.01 -23.68 9.38
CA VAL A 186 15.86 -24.83 9.07
C VAL A 186 14.96 -25.97 8.56
N ALA A 187 15.36 -26.57 7.44
CA ALA A 187 14.65 -27.69 6.85
C ALA A 187 14.54 -28.86 7.86
N GLY A 188 13.37 -29.46 7.92
CA GLY A 188 13.10 -30.56 8.86
C GLY A 188 12.80 -30.13 10.29
N LYS A 189 12.95 -28.85 10.65
CA LYS A 189 12.67 -28.34 12.00
C LYS A 189 11.52 -27.33 11.99
N ALA A 190 10.47 -27.59 12.74
CA ALA A 190 9.40 -26.62 12.94
C ALA A 190 9.91 -25.36 13.65
N GLY A 191 9.39 -24.20 13.26
CA GLY A 191 9.78 -22.93 13.86
C GLY A 191 8.74 -21.85 13.62
N THR A 192 8.87 -20.77 14.39
CA THR A 192 8.03 -19.60 14.29
C THR A 192 8.90 -18.34 14.38
N GLU A 193 8.65 -17.38 13.51
CA GLU A 193 9.31 -16.09 13.47
C GLU A 193 8.27 -14.96 13.55
N GLU A 194 8.58 -13.96 14.36
CA GLU A 194 7.75 -12.76 14.44
C GLU A 194 8.30 -11.68 13.51
N VAL A 195 7.39 -11.08 12.74
CA VAL A 195 7.65 -10.01 11.80
C VAL A 195 6.85 -8.80 12.20
N VAL A 196 7.52 -7.73 12.57
CA VAL A 196 6.88 -6.46 12.90
C VAL A 196 6.79 -5.61 11.64
N PHE A 197 5.57 -5.29 11.26
CA PHE A 197 5.24 -4.39 10.16
C PHE A 197 4.85 -3.03 10.76
N HIS A 198 5.51 -1.98 10.31
CA HIS A 198 5.25 -0.60 10.71
C HIS A 198 4.39 0.10 9.68
N ASN A 199 3.25 0.66 10.10
CA ASN A 199 2.45 1.56 9.28
C ASN A 199 3.03 2.98 9.33
N GLY A 200 3.81 3.36 8.33
CA GLY A 200 4.33 4.72 8.21
C GLY A 200 3.31 5.77 7.77
N ASN A 201 2.06 5.37 7.52
CA ASN A 201 1.00 6.28 7.11
C ASN A 201 0.31 6.89 8.32
N ARG A 202 -0.26 8.08 8.15
CA ARG A 202 -1.01 8.79 9.18
C ARG A 202 -2.48 8.36 9.31
N GLY A 203 -2.91 7.43 8.47
CA GLY A 203 -4.24 6.83 8.51
C GLY A 203 -4.18 5.35 8.87
N GLN A 204 -5.31 4.80 9.27
CA GLN A 204 -5.46 3.37 9.42
C GLN A 204 -5.36 2.70 8.04
N ILE A 205 -4.63 1.61 7.97
CA ILE A 205 -4.51 0.78 6.78
C ILE A 205 -5.01 -0.63 7.08
N LYS A 206 -5.44 -1.33 6.05
CA LYS A 206 -5.71 -2.76 6.09
C LYS A 206 -4.52 -3.49 5.47
N VAL A 207 -3.97 -4.44 6.18
CA VAL A 207 -2.84 -5.25 5.71
C VAL A 207 -3.30 -6.69 5.58
N SER A 208 -3.18 -7.25 4.38
CA SER A 208 -3.45 -8.66 4.10
C SER A 208 -2.13 -9.36 3.77
N ALA A 209 -1.81 -10.41 4.51
CA ALA A 209 -0.58 -11.18 4.34
C ALA A 209 -0.86 -12.47 3.57
N ILE A 210 -0.20 -12.64 2.44
CA ILE A 210 -0.41 -13.74 1.50
C ILE A 210 0.91 -14.49 1.32
N VAL A 211 0.92 -15.78 1.58
CA VAL A 211 2.07 -16.63 1.27
C VAL A 211 2.06 -16.95 -0.21
N ARG A 212 3.04 -16.41 -0.94
CA ARG A 212 3.18 -16.69 -2.37
C ARG A 212 3.55 -18.15 -2.60
N ARG A 213 2.89 -18.81 -3.57
CA ARG A 213 3.04 -20.24 -3.89
C ARG A 213 2.57 -21.21 -2.78
N ASN A 214 2.01 -20.72 -1.68
CA ASN A 214 1.41 -21.48 -0.59
C ASN A 214 2.08 -22.87 -0.37
N PRO A 215 3.39 -22.93 -0.08
CA PRO A 215 4.07 -24.18 0.10
C PRO A 215 3.49 -24.88 1.34
N PRO A 216 3.35 -26.20 1.31
CA PRO A 216 2.89 -26.93 2.47
C PRO A 216 3.78 -26.63 3.66
N GLY A 217 3.15 -26.30 4.79
CA GLY A 217 3.84 -26.06 6.06
C GLY A 217 4.25 -24.62 6.34
N LEU A 218 4.00 -23.65 5.47
CA LEU A 218 4.21 -22.23 5.78
C LEU A 218 2.86 -21.53 6.00
N THR A 219 2.69 -20.95 7.19
CA THR A 219 1.47 -20.20 7.56
C THR A 219 1.83 -18.83 8.12
N ILE A 220 0.88 -17.89 8.04
CA ILE A 220 1.02 -16.55 8.60
C ILE A 220 -0.23 -16.15 9.36
N GLU A 221 -0.05 -15.55 10.54
CA GLU A 221 -1.13 -15.06 11.40
C GLU A 221 -0.79 -13.68 11.98
N PRO A 222 -1.74 -12.73 11.98
CA PRO A 222 -3.03 -12.81 11.29
C PRO A 222 -2.85 -12.76 9.77
N SER A 223 -3.75 -13.39 9.00
CA SER A 223 -3.74 -13.27 7.53
C SER A 223 -4.21 -11.90 7.07
N GLU A 224 -4.97 -11.19 7.91
CA GLU A 224 -5.49 -9.86 7.63
C GLU A 224 -5.69 -9.10 8.94
N THR A 225 -5.38 -7.79 8.95
CA THR A 225 -5.57 -6.94 10.12
C THR A 225 -5.63 -5.45 9.75
N PHE A 226 -6.24 -4.65 10.61
CA PHE A 226 -6.15 -3.19 10.53
C PHE A 226 -5.02 -2.68 11.40
N VAL A 227 -4.22 -1.77 10.86
CA VAL A 227 -3.09 -1.16 11.54
C VAL A 227 -3.32 0.34 11.64
N ASN A 228 -3.41 0.86 12.84
CA ASN A 228 -3.61 2.29 13.06
C ASN A 228 -2.45 3.13 12.54
N ALA A 229 -2.68 4.44 12.40
CA ALA A 229 -1.67 5.40 11.99
C ALA A 229 -0.41 5.29 12.85
N LEU A 230 0.74 5.23 12.21
CA LEU A 230 2.07 5.19 12.84
C LEU A 230 2.25 4.06 13.88
N ALA A 231 1.42 3.01 13.78
CA ALA A 231 1.46 1.88 14.68
C ALA A 231 2.20 0.68 14.07
N ASP A 232 2.63 -0.19 14.96
CA ASP A 232 3.20 -1.48 14.60
C ASP A 232 2.14 -2.58 14.71
N VAL A 233 2.28 -3.61 13.89
CA VAL A 233 1.58 -4.89 14.02
C VAL A 233 2.56 -6.03 13.88
N THR A 234 2.37 -7.08 14.66
CA THR A 234 3.20 -8.28 14.60
C THR A 234 2.47 -9.38 13.85
N PHE A 235 3.11 -9.90 12.82
CA PHE A 235 2.71 -11.11 12.11
C PHE A 235 3.59 -12.27 12.58
N LYS A 236 3.00 -13.43 12.74
CA LYS A 236 3.67 -14.65 13.12
C LYS A 236 3.74 -15.59 11.90
N ILE A 237 4.95 -15.83 11.40
CA ILE A 237 5.20 -16.77 10.32
C ILE A 237 5.63 -18.08 10.93
N SER A 238 4.87 -19.16 10.69
CA SER A 238 5.16 -20.49 11.22
C SER A 238 5.51 -21.43 10.09
N TYR A 239 6.58 -22.20 10.29
CA TYR A 239 7.04 -23.24 9.39
C TYR A 239 6.88 -24.61 10.06
N THR A 240 6.16 -25.52 9.40
CA THR A 240 6.03 -26.94 9.80
C THR A 240 6.63 -27.80 8.69
N PRO A 241 7.61 -28.66 8.97
CA PRO A 241 8.19 -29.52 7.95
C PRO A 241 7.15 -30.47 7.36
N GLY A 242 7.08 -30.53 6.05
CA GLY A 242 6.13 -31.41 5.36
C GLY A 242 6.25 -31.24 3.86
N GLY A 243 6.91 -32.19 3.21
CA GLY A 243 7.06 -32.17 1.75
C GLY A 243 8.27 -31.38 1.24
N LYS A 244 8.34 -31.23 -0.08
CA LYS A 244 9.42 -30.53 -0.77
C LYS A 244 9.19 -29.01 -0.63
N THR A 245 9.85 -28.40 0.34
CA THR A 245 9.78 -26.94 0.54
C THR A 245 10.66 -26.26 -0.50
N PRO A 246 10.18 -25.28 -1.26
CA PRO A 246 11.04 -24.48 -2.12
C PRO A 246 12.05 -23.69 -1.26
N ASP A 247 13.28 -23.60 -1.73
CA ASP A 247 14.39 -22.95 -1.03
C ASP A 247 14.13 -21.48 -0.70
N GLU A 248 13.30 -20.81 -1.52
CA GLU A 248 12.89 -19.42 -1.33
C GLU A 248 11.37 -19.27 -1.46
N ASN A 249 10.80 -18.61 -0.48
CA ASN A 249 9.41 -18.18 -0.46
C ASN A 249 9.30 -16.69 -0.21
N MET A 250 8.19 -16.12 -0.58
CA MET A 250 7.86 -14.73 -0.28
C MET A 250 6.48 -14.65 0.36
N VAL A 251 6.40 -13.86 1.41
CA VAL A 251 5.13 -13.36 1.92
C VAL A 251 4.89 -11.99 1.31
N LEU A 252 3.72 -11.82 0.73
CA LEU A 252 3.26 -10.56 0.19
C LEU A 252 2.35 -9.90 1.20
N PHE A 253 2.63 -8.67 1.55
CA PHE A 253 1.78 -7.84 2.39
C PHE A 253 1.10 -6.80 1.51
N GLU A 254 -0.16 -7.02 1.21
CA GLU A 254 -0.99 -6.07 0.47
C GLU A 254 -1.56 -5.04 1.42
N VAL A 255 -1.35 -3.78 1.11
CA VAL A 255 -1.77 -2.66 1.94
C VAL A 255 -2.86 -1.87 1.22
N GLN A 256 -4.05 -1.83 1.80
CA GLN A 256 -5.15 -1.02 1.33
C GLN A 256 -5.29 0.25 2.18
N PRO A 257 -5.76 1.34 1.57
CA PRO A 257 -6.32 1.48 0.23
C PRO A 257 -5.28 1.63 -0.89
N PHE A 258 -4.00 1.69 -0.59
CA PHE A 258 -2.94 2.03 -1.57
C PHE A 258 -2.69 0.97 -2.61
N ARG A 259 -3.16 -0.27 -2.40
CA ARG A 259 -2.79 -1.44 -3.21
C ARG A 259 -1.27 -1.63 -3.31
N SER A 260 -0.54 -1.10 -2.32
CA SER A 260 0.90 -1.33 -2.23
C SER A 260 1.16 -2.76 -1.82
N VAL A 261 2.18 -3.37 -2.43
CA VAL A 261 2.60 -4.72 -2.09
C VAL A 261 4.03 -4.66 -1.57
N TYR A 262 4.20 -5.08 -0.33
CA TYR A 262 5.51 -5.23 0.29
C TYR A 262 5.88 -6.70 0.30
N THR A 263 7.09 -7.02 -0.15
CA THR A 263 7.58 -8.39 -0.18
C THR A 263 8.47 -8.66 1.04
N PHE A 264 8.23 -9.79 1.69
CA PHE A 264 9.05 -10.23 2.82
C PHE A 264 9.62 -11.62 2.50
N PRO A 265 10.95 -11.76 2.33
CA PRO A 265 11.56 -13.02 1.97
C PRO A 265 11.55 -14.00 3.15
N VAL A 266 11.23 -15.24 2.85
CA VAL A 266 11.29 -16.37 3.78
C VAL A 266 12.19 -17.44 3.19
N THR A 267 13.28 -17.77 3.87
CA THR A 267 14.26 -18.75 3.42
C THR A 267 14.22 -19.98 4.33
N VAL A 268 14.18 -21.17 3.74
CA VAL A 268 14.35 -22.42 4.44
C VAL A 268 15.72 -23.00 4.06
N VAL A 269 16.63 -23.06 5.01
CA VAL A 269 18.00 -23.52 4.79
C VAL A 269 18.16 -25.00 5.16
N PRO A 270 19.08 -25.74 4.53
CA PRO A 270 19.39 -27.11 4.92
C PRO A 270 19.77 -27.20 6.39
N ALA A 271 19.43 -28.32 7.02
CA ALA A 271 19.91 -28.62 8.37
C ALA A 271 21.45 -28.70 8.39
N PRO A 272 22.12 -28.15 9.40
CA PRO A 272 23.56 -28.34 9.54
C PRO A 272 23.89 -29.85 9.65
N PRO A 273 25.03 -30.31 9.10
CA PRO A 273 25.42 -31.70 9.20
C PRO A 273 25.54 -32.08 10.69
N GLU A 274 25.07 -33.26 11.04
CA GLU A 274 25.23 -33.77 12.39
C GLU A 274 26.72 -33.86 12.76
N PRO A 275 27.12 -33.41 13.93
CA PRO A 275 28.49 -33.56 14.39
C PRO A 275 28.81 -35.10 14.45
N LYS A 276 29.84 -35.51 13.72
CA LYS A 276 30.35 -36.87 13.73
C LYS A 276 30.99 -37.20 15.08
#